data_2de5f854d60dbceb106468fa1bb77319
#
_entry.id   2de5f854d60dbceb106468fa1bb77319
#
_cell.length_a   1.000
_cell.length_b   1.000
_cell.length_c   1.000
_cell.angle_alpha   90.00
_cell.angle_beta   90.00
_cell.angle_gamma   90.00
#
_symmetry.space_group_name_H-M   'P 1'
#
loop_
_entity.id
_entity.type
_entity.pdbx_description
1 polymer ?
#
loop_
_entity_poly.entity_id
_entity_poly.type
_entity_poly.pdbx_seq_one_letter_code
_entity_poly.pdbx_strand_id
1 'polypeptide(L)'
;MEDGQIIDLGGRKLEVMYTPGHSASSIMLIDEADGILFTGDTWYPGPLYAFLEDFSLPDYVRSMRRAEQVIRDRNIQWLFCSHNQILPGTELFFETADFLEDVLAGKVTYTVKDGMKKYTMNDLISLEMKAEEPGAEE
;
A
#
# COMPACT_ATOMS: atom_id res chain seq x y z
N MET A 1 -18.41 1.11 -7.20
CA MET A 1 -17.22 0.72 -7.99
C MET A 1 -16.89 -0.71 -7.72
N GLU A 2 -16.52 -1.43 -8.75
CA GLU A 2 -16.21 -2.85 -8.60
C GLU A 2 -14.78 -3.12 -9.00
N ASP A 3 -14.21 -4.16 -8.42
CA ASP A 3 -12.87 -4.59 -8.77
C ASP A 3 -12.85 -4.96 -10.27
N GLY A 4 -11.89 -4.43 -11.00
CA GLY A 4 -11.79 -4.64 -12.44
C GLY A 4 -12.66 -3.73 -13.29
N GLN A 5 -13.44 -2.86 -12.67
CA GLN A 5 -14.30 -1.95 -13.42
C GLN A 5 -13.45 -0.97 -14.22
N ILE A 6 -13.87 -0.70 -15.46
CA ILE A 6 -13.18 0.28 -16.30
C ILE A 6 -13.93 1.60 -16.25
N ILE A 7 -13.20 2.66 -15.95
CA ILE A 7 -13.72 4.03 -16.00
C ILE A 7 -13.18 4.68 -17.26
N ASP A 8 -14.07 5.00 -18.18
CA ASP A 8 -13.68 5.59 -19.46
C ASP A 8 -13.83 7.11 -19.38
N LEU A 9 -12.72 7.81 -19.54
CA LEU A 9 -12.71 9.27 -19.45
C LEU A 9 -12.66 9.92 -20.85
N GLY A 10 -13.06 9.18 -21.89
CA GLY A 10 -13.12 9.74 -23.23
C GLY A 10 -11.82 9.58 -23.98
N GLY A 11 -10.81 9.27 -23.72
CA GLY A 11 -9.54 9.01 -24.38
C GLY A 11 -8.56 8.36 -23.43
N ARG A 12 -9.03 8.10 -22.22
CA ARG A 12 -8.20 7.53 -21.18
C ARG A 12 -9.04 6.59 -20.35
N LYS A 13 -8.52 5.42 -20.08
CA LYS A 13 -9.23 4.41 -19.32
C LYS A 13 -8.50 4.09 -18.06
N LEU A 14 -9.23 4.01 -16.96
CA LEU A 14 -8.68 3.64 -15.66
C LEU A 14 -9.38 2.36 -15.21
N GLU A 15 -8.59 1.39 -14.77
CA GLU A 15 -9.13 0.16 -14.22
C GLU A 15 -9.07 0.22 -12.71
N VAL A 16 -10.17 -0.11 -12.06
CA VAL A 16 -10.27 -0.13 -10.60
C VAL A 16 -9.70 -1.43 -10.07
N MET A 17 -8.82 -1.34 -9.09
CA MET A 17 -8.30 -2.52 -8.41
C MET A 17 -8.53 -2.35 -6.91
N TYR A 18 -9.25 -3.27 -6.30
CA TYR A 18 -9.44 -3.23 -4.86
C TYR A 18 -8.14 -3.63 -4.16
N THR A 19 -7.75 -2.82 -3.21
CA THR A 19 -6.53 -3.06 -2.43
C THR A 19 -6.84 -2.90 -0.95
N PRO A 20 -7.65 -3.80 -0.38
CA PRO A 20 -7.99 -3.69 1.03
C PRO A 20 -6.76 -3.90 1.90
N GLY A 21 -6.80 -3.33 3.09
CA GLY A 21 -5.70 -3.45 4.04
C GLY A 21 -5.56 -2.19 4.83
N HIS A 22 -5.12 -1.10 4.20
CA HIS A 22 -5.10 0.21 4.83
C HIS A 22 -6.51 0.53 5.33
N SER A 23 -7.52 0.27 4.50
CA SER A 23 -8.91 0.22 4.92
C SER A 23 -9.60 -0.84 4.07
N ALA A 24 -10.80 -1.24 4.47
CA ALA A 24 -11.55 -2.26 3.74
C ALA A 24 -11.98 -1.77 2.36
N SER A 25 -12.06 -0.46 2.16
CA SER A 25 -12.55 0.13 0.90
C SER A 25 -11.44 0.74 0.05
N SER A 26 -10.18 0.49 0.38
CA SER A 26 -9.07 1.07 -0.38
C SER A 26 -9.02 0.52 -1.80
N ILE A 27 -8.70 1.40 -2.75
CA ILE A 27 -8.55 1.02 -4.15
C ILE A 27 -7.30 1.67 -4.73
N MET A 28 -6.83 1.10 -5.82
CA MET A 28 -5.85 1.74 -6.71
C MET A 28 -6.47 1.83 -8.09
N LEU A 29 -5.93 2.71 -8.93
CA LEU A 29 -6.39 2.87 -10.30
C LEU A 29 -5.23 2.60 -11.24
N ILE A 30 -5.49 1.85 -12.30
CA ILE A 30 -4.48 1.44 -13.27
C ILE A 30 -4.74 2.16 -14.58
N ASP A 31 -3.73 2.89 -15.05
CA ASP A 31 -3.73 3.49 -16.38
C ASP A 31 -2.66 2.77 -17.18
N GLU A 32 -3.05 1.67 -17.79
CA GLU A 32 -2.10 0.79 -18.46
C GLU A 32 -1.48 1.46 -19.68
N ALA A 33 -2.27 2.23 -20.42
CA ALA A 33 -1.78 2.87 -21.65
C ALA A 33 -0.63 3.83 -21.37
N ASP A 34 -0.66 4.52 -20.23
CA ASP A 34 0.37 5.48 -19.86
C ASP A 34 1.37 4.91 -18.86
N GLY A 35 1.20 3.65 -18.45
CA GLY A 35 2.11 3.02 -17.50
C GLY A 35 2.06 3.62 -16.11
N ILE A 36 0.87 3.99 -15.63
CA ILE A 36 0.70 4.67 -14.36
C ILE A 36 -0.16 3.84 -13.42
N LEU A 37 0.27 3.73 -12.17
CA LEU A 37 -0.55 3.19 -11.10
C LEU A 37 -0.79 4.31 -10.09
N PHE A 38 -2.08 4.60 -9.85
CA PHE A 38 -2.48 5.57 -8.83
C PHE A 38 -2.67 4.81 -7.52
N THR A 39 -1.76 5.03 -6.57
CA THR A 39 -1.75 4.24 -5.33
C THR A 39 -2.56 4.85 -4.21
N GLY A 40 -2.95 6.12 -4.33
CA GLY A 40 -3.76 6.79 -3.33
C GLY A 40 -3.11 6.77 -1.96
N ASP A 41 -3.91 6.48 -0.95
CA ASP A 41 -3.42 6.40 0.42
C ASP A 41 -2.91 5.01 0.78
N THR A 42 -3.05 4.03 -0.11
CA THR A 42 -2.58 2.68 0.17
C THR A 42 -1.06 2.65 0.23
N TRP A 43 -0.40 3.44 -0.61
CA TRP A 43 1.06 3.51 -0.58
C TRP A 43 1.54 4.88 -1.04
N TYR A 44 2.50 5.40 -0.34
CA TYR A 44 3.24 6.61 -0.70
C TYR A 44 4.58 6.55 0.04
N PRO A 45 5.59 7.30 -0.42
CA PRO A 45 6.90 7.27 0.25
C PRO A 45 6.84 8.13 1.52
N GLY A 46 6.41 7.53 2.59
CA GLY A 46 6.26 8.19 3.88
C GLY A 46 5.80 7.21 4.93
N PRO A 47 5.42 7.72 6.10
CA PRO A 47 4.87 6.84 7.13
C PRO A 47 3.52 6.30 6.68
N LEU A 48 3.38 4.98 6.73
CA LEU A 48 2.12 4.32 6.39
C LEU A 48 1.36 4.11 7.69
N TYR A 49 0.20 4.75 7.80
CA TYR A 49 -0.56 4.73 9.04
C TYR A 49 -1.62 3.65 8.98
N ALA A 50 -1.65 2.84 10.02
CA ALA A 50 -2.55 1.70 10.13
C ALA A 50 -3.43 1.85 11.37
N PHE A 51 -4.17 2.96 11.45
CA PHE A 51 -4.94 3.32 12.62
C PHE A 51 -6.43 3.06 12.47
N LEU A 52 -6.90 2.78 11.26
CA LEU A 52 -8.31 2.61 11.00
C LEU A 52 -8.81 1.31 11.60
N GLU A 53 -10.06 1.29 12.04
CA GLU A 53 -10.64 0.10 12.66
C GLU A 53 -10.64 -1.09 11.72
N ASP A 54 -10.81 -0.83 10.43
CA ASP A 54 -10.87 -1.90 9.43
C ASP A 54 -9.52 -2.19 8.78
N PHE A 55 -8.43 -1.71 9.39
CA PHE A 55 -7.09 -2.05 8.92
C PHE A 55 -6.84 -3.56 9.08
N SER A 56 -6.27 -4.16 8.06
CA SER A 56 -5.89 -5.57 8.10
C SER A 56 -4.52 -5.74 7.46
N LEU A 57 -3.53 -6.10 8.27
CA LEU A 57 -2.18 -6.30 7.75
C LEU A 57 -2.10 -7.47 6.76
N PRO A 58 -2.75 -8.63 7.01
CA PRO A 58 -2.74 -9.68 5.99
C PRO A 58 -3.34 -9.24 4.66
N ASP A 59 -4.44 -8.49 4.70
CA ASP A 59 -5.04 -7.96 3.48
C ASP A 59 -4.11 -6.96 2.80
N TYR A 60 -3.46 -6.12 3.60
CA TYR A 60 -2.52 -5.12 3.08
C TYR A 60 -1.37 -5.80 2.32
N VAL A 61 -0.81 -6.85 2.91
CA VAL A 61 0.26 -7.60 2.27
C VAL A 61 -0.23 -8.21 0.95
N ARG A 62 -1.40 -8.85 0.96
CA ARG A 62 -1.96 -9.45 -0.27
C ARG A 62 -2.19 -8.39 -1.34
N SER A 63 -2.71 -7.23 -0.95
CA SER A 63 -2.99 -6.15 -1.89
C SER A 63 -1.69 -5.59 -2.48
N MET A 64 -0.67 -5.43 -1.66
CA MET A 64 0.63 -4.95 -2.15
C MET A 64 1.25 -5.94 -3.12
N ARG A 65 1.15 -7.25 -2.83
CA ARG A 65 1.66 -8.27 -3.75
C ARG A 65 0.87 -8.29 -5.06
N ARG A 66 -0.45 -8.11 -4.98
CA ARG A 66 -1.28 -8.03 -6.17
C ARG A 66 -0.88 -6.83 -7.03
N ALA A 67 -0.67 -5.68 -6.40
CA ALA A 67 -0.25 -4.48 -7.10
C ALA A 67 1.13 -4.66 -7.72
N GLU A 68 2.04 -5.32 -6.99
CA GLU A 68 3.37 -5.61 -7.53
C GLU A 68 3.25 -6.44 -8.81
N GLN A 69 2.36 -7.42 -8.82
CA GLN A 69 2.17 -8.25 -10.01
C GLN A 69 1.64 -7.43 -11.19
N VAL A 70 0.70 -6.52 -10.91
CA VAL A 70 0.16 -5.62 -11.94
C VAL A 70 1.28 -4.74 -12.51
N ILE A 71 2.13 -4.20 -11.64
CA ILE A 71 3.25 -3.35 -12.07
C ILE A 71 4.14 -4.12 -13.03
N ARG A 72 4.45 -5.38 -12.69
CA ARG A 72 5.32 -6.20 -13.54
C ARG A 72 4.65 -6.61 -14.83
N ASP A 73 3.39 -7.05 -14.76
CA ASP A 73 2.71 -7.62 -15.91
C ASP A 73 2.27 -6.56 -16.92
N ARG A 74 1.97 -5.36 -16.45
CA ARG A 74 1.44 -4.30 -17.30
C ARG A 74 2.41 -3.17 -17.54
N ASN A 75 3.69 -3.39 -17.22
CA ASN A 75 4.76 -2.46 -17.53
C ASN A 75 4.49 -1.06 -16.94
N ILE A 76 4.07 -1.02 -15.68
CA ILE A 76 3.84 0.23 -14.98
C ILE A 76 5.19 0.83 -14.64
N GLN A 77 5.37 2.11 -14.94
CA GLN A 77 6.65 2.79 -14.75
C GLN A 77 6.54 4.00 -13.83
N TRP A 78 5.32 4.47 -13.57
CA TRP A 78 5.10 5.66 -12.75
C TRP A 78 4.13 5.32 -11.65
N LEU A 79 4.42 5.81 -10.44
CA LEU A 79 3.52 5.67 -9.30
C LEU A 79 3.06 7.08 -8.90
N PHE A 80 1.75 7.29 -8.95
CA PHE A 80 1.14 8.54 -8.54
C PHE A 80 0.51 8.31 -7.18
N CYS A 81 1.02 9.00 -6.16
CA CYS A 81 0.64 8.77 -4.78
C CYS A 81 -0.12 9.97 -4.24
N SER A 82 -0.72 9.79 -3.07
CA SER A 82 -1.29 10.91 -2.34
C SER A 82 -0.23 11.97 -2.06
N HIS A 83 -0.69 13.17 -1.73
CA HIS A 83 0.18 14.31 -1.44
C HIS A 83 0.94 14.78 -2.68
N ASN A 84 0.36 14.55 -3.86
CA ASN A 84 0.88 15.04 -5.15
C ASN A 84 2.29 14.54 -5.45
N GLN A 85 2.61 13.33 -5.01
CA GLN A 85 3.92 12.76 -5.30
C GLN A 85 3.84 11.85 -6.51
N ILE A 86 4.81 12.04 -7.41
CA ILE A 86 4.93 11.24 -8.64
C ILE A 86 6.31 10.62 -8.62
N LEU A 87 6.38 9.31 -8.68
CA LEU A 87 7.65 8.59 -8.61
C LEU A 87 7.93 7.85 -9.92
N PRO A 88 9.06 8.17 -10.57
CA PRO A 88 9.52 7.35 -11.68
C PRO A 88 10.18 6.10 -11.13
N GLY A 89 9.75 4.95 -11.62
CA GLY A 89 10.31 3.68 -11.15
C GLY A 89 9.45 3.09 -10.06
N THR A 90 9.71 1.82 -9.77
CA THR A 90 8.81 1.03 -8.94
C THR A 90 9.53 0.23 -7.86
N GLU A 91 10.84 0.39 -7.76
CA GLU A 91 11.63 -0.42 -6.83
C GLU A 91 11.24 -0.20 -5.38
N LEU A 92 10.98 1.06 -5.01
CA LEU A 92 10.62 1.36 -3.63
C LEU A 92 9.30 0.68 -3.25
N PHE A 93 8.37 0.58 -4.20
CA PHE A 93 7.11 -0.14 -3.97
C PHE A 93 7.39 -1.62 -3.69
N PHE A 94 8.25 -2.23 -4.51
CA PHE A 94 8.59 -3.65 -4.32
C PHE A 94 9.25 -3.88 -2.96
N GLU A 95 10.16 -2.99 -2.58
CA GLU A 95 10.82 -3.09 -1.28
C GLU A 95 9.82 -2.97 -0.14
N THR A 96 8.82 -2.09 -0.31
CA THR A 96 7.78 -1.93 0.69
C THR A 96 6.92 -3.19 0.81
N ALA A 97 6.60 -3.83 -0.32
CA ALA A 97 5.83 -5.07 -0.29
C ALA A 97 6.58 -6.16 0.48
N ASP A 98 7.88 -6.27 0.25
CA ASP A 98 8.71 -7.22 0.99
C ASP A 98 8.74 -6.87 2.48
N PHE A 99 8.87 -5.60 2.80
CA PHE A 99 8.91 -5.12 4.18
C PHE A 99 7.62 -5.46 4.92
N LEU A 100 6.47 -5.19 4.31
CA LEU A 100 5.20 -5.46 4.94
C LEU A 100 4.98 -6.95 5.17
N GLU A 101 5.43 -7.76 4.23
CA GLU A 101 5.35 -9.22 4.40
C GLU A 101 6.24 -9.67 5.56
N ASP A 102 7.42 -9.06 5.70
CA ASP A 102 8.32 -9.38 6.81
C ASP A 102 7.73 -8.93 8.15
N VAL A 103 7.03 -7.80 8.18
CA VAL A 103 6.33 -7.36 9.39
C VAL A 103 5.27 -8.38 9.77
N LEU A 104 4.49 -8.83 8.80
CA LEU A 104 3.43 -9.82 9.04
C LEU A 104 4.03 -11.13 9.56
N ALA A 105 5.19 -11.51 9.05
CA ALA A 105 5.85 -12.75 9.45
C ALA A 105 6.58 -12.63 10.80
N GLY A 106 6.58 -11.45 11.41
CA GLY A 106 7.24 -11.24 12.69
C GLY A 106 8.75 -11.11 12.60
N LYS A 107 9.28 -10.78 11.42
CA LYS A 107 10.72 -10.71 11.20
C LYS A 107 11.31 -9.31 11.43
N VAL A 108 10.46 -8.31 11.68
CA VAL A 108 10.91 -6.93 11.84
C VAL A 108 10.65 -6.51 13.28
N THR A 109 11.65 -5.89 13.91
CA THR A 109 11.48 -5.33 15.25
C THR A 109 10.78 -3.97 15.14
N TYR A 110 10.24 -3.52 16.27
CA TYR A 110 9.53 -2.25 16.29
C TYR A 110 9.84 -1.52 17.58
N THR A 111 9.58 -0.21 17.57
CA THR A 111 9.61 0.62 18.78
C THR A 111 8.18 0.98 19.16
N VAL A 112 7.98 1.27 20.46
CA VAL A 112 6.67 1.68 20.96
C VAL A 112 6.81 3.05 21.59
N LYS A 113 5.93 3.97 21.19
CA LYS A 113 5.88 5.30 21.78
C LYS A 113 4.46 5.79 21.71
N ASP A 114 3.95 6.31 22.83
CA ASP A 114 2.60 6.89 22.90
C ASP A 114 1.53 5.91 22.39
N GLY A 115 1.69 4.64 22.70
CA GLY A 115 0.71 3.61 22.32
C GLY A 115 0.80 3.17 20.89
N MET A 116 1.86 3.55 20.17
CA MET A 116 2.01 3.21 18.77
C MET A 116 3.25 2.35 18.57
N LYS A 117 3.10 1.30 17.75
CA LYS A 117 4.21 0.51 17.25
C LYS A 117 4.70 1.12 15.96
N LYS A 118 5.99 1.29 15.84
CA LYS A 118 6.57 1.79 14.60
C LYS A 118 7.60 0.80 14.08
N TYR A 119 7.33 0.29 12.88
CA TYR A 119 8.26 -0.55 12.12
C TYR A 119 8.91 0.34 11.08
N THR A 120 10.23 0.42 11.07
CA THR A 120 10.95 1.31 10.17
C THR A 120 11.62 0.51 9.07
N MET A 121 11.30 0.85 7.82
CA MET A 121 11.94 0.23 6.66
C MET A 121 13.20 1.00 6.27
N ASN A 122 13.06 2.31 6.13
CA ASN A 122 14.17 3.18 5.77
C ASN A 122 13.85 4.61 6.22
N ASP A 123 14.60 5.59 5.74
CA ASP A 123 14.40 6.98 6.13
C ASP A 123 13.07 7.55 5.66
N LEU A 124 12.45 6.96 4.65
CA LEU A 124 11.20 7.45 4.09
C LEU A 124 10.00 6.67 4.58
N ILE A 125 10.10 5.36 4.65
CA ILE A 125 8.94 4.50 4.82
C ILE A 125 8.98 3.81 6.17
N SER A 126 7.85 3.88 6.87
CA SER A 126 7.62 3.14 8.11
C SER A 126 6.18 2.69 8.13
N LEU A 127 5.86 1.74 8.99
CA LEU A 127 4.48 1.33 9.25
C LEU A 127 4.19 1.64 10.71
N GLU A 128 3.13 2.39 10.96
CA GLU A 128 2.74 2.77 12.30
C GLU A 128 1.37 2.22 12.62
N MET A 129 1.28 1.42 13.67
CA MET A 129 0.07 0.74 14.08
C MET A 129 -0.17 1.02 15.55
N LYS A 130 -1.43 0.86 15.99
CA LYS A 130 -1.71 0.93 17.41
C LYS A 130 -1.08 -0.26 18.11
N ALA A 131 -0.44 0.00 19.24
CA ALA A 131 0.05 -1.07 20.09
C ALA A 131 -1.16 -1.80 20.67
N GLU A 132 -1.04 -3.12 20.79
CA GLU A 132 -2.14 -3.89 21.35
C GLU A 132 -2.24 -3.64 22.84
N GLU A 133 -3.47 -3.76 23.34
CA GLU A 133 -3.69 -3.65 24.77
C GLU A 133 -2.98 -4.77 25.50
N PRO A 134 -2.50 -4.52 26.72
CA PRO A 134 -1.94 -5.61 27.49
C PRO A 134 -2.91 -6.77 27.58
N GLY A 135 -2.42 -7.97 27.29
CA GLY A 135 -3.23 -9.17 27.29
C GLY A 135 -3.98 -9.44 26.01
N ALA A 136 -3.88 -8.57 25.04
CA ALA A 136 -4.64 -8.73 23.79
C ALA A 136 -3.82 -9.43 22.70
N GLU A 137 -2.55 -9.55 22.85
CA GLU A 137 -1.76 -10.10 21.85
C GLU A 137 -1.68 -11.50 21.78
N GLU A 138 -1.61 -11.54 21.26
CA GLU A 138 -1.28 -12.41 21.19
C GLU A 138 -1.10 -13.10 20.78
#